data_b392d12995a8bb1b15141642f011cee0
#
_entry.id   b392d12995a8bb1b15141642f011cee0
#
_cell.length_a   1.000
_cell.length_b   1.000
_cell.length_c   1.000
_cell.angle_alpha   90.00
_cell.angle_beta   90.00
_cell.angle_gamma   90.00
#
_symmetry.space_group_name_H-M   'P 1'
#
loop_
_entity.id
_entity.type
_entity.pdbx_description
1 polymer ?
#
loop_
_entity_poly.entity_id
_entity_poly.type
_entity_poly.pdbx_seq_one_letter_code
_entity_poly.pdbx_strand_id
1 'polypeptide(L)'
;MIAIIDYKMGNLRSVKNALQRLGADFQVTSDAAVIRRADRVLLPGVGNCGKAMENLKESNLIPVIKDLRRPVLGICVGMQVMCRDSEEGNVACIGLFDAHVRQFEATAEVKVPHVGWNQLGNLEKALFKDVDSGSFVYYVHSYYANLCPDTIATTQHGLLFSAALKYENFYGTQFHPEKSGDVGERILKNFLERC
;
A
#
# COMPACT_ATOMS: atom_id res chain seq x y z
N MET A 1 19.14 -2.73 -4.88
CA MET A 1 18.56 -3.55 -3.79
C MET A 1 17.30 -2.90 -3.25
N ILE A 2 16.23 -3.67 -3.03
CA ILE A 2 14.96 -3.23 -2.46
C ILE A 2 14.91 -3.61 -0.98
N ALA A 3 14.54 -2.69 -0.08
CA ALA A 3 14.26 -3.03 1.30
C ALA A 3 12.77 -3.34 1.49
N ILE A 4 12.44 -4.50 2.05
CA ILE A 4 11.10 -4.83 2.54
C ILE A 4 11.14 -4.62 4.05
N ILE A 5 10.36 -3.65 4.54
CA ILE A 5 10.32 -3.34 5.97
C ILE A 5 9.64 -4.47 6.73
N ASP A 6 10.35 -5.06 7.69
CA ASP A 6 9.80 -6.02 8.65
C ASP A 6 9.53 -5.30 9.98
N TYR A 7 8.27 -5.01 10.23
CA TYR A 7 7.78 -4.47 11.50
C TYR A 7 6.76 -5.41 12.17
N LYS A 8 6.95 -6.71 11.96
CA LYS A 8 6.13 -7.81 12.49
C LYS A 8 4.69 -7.80 11.95
N MET A 9 4.47 -7.18 10.81
CA MET A 9 3.18 -7.11 10.10
C MET A 9 3.40 -7.35 8.61
N GLY A 10 2.45 -7.99 7.96
CA GLY A 10 2.49 -8.17 6.50
C GLY A 10 2.66 -9.62 6.05
N ASN A 11 2.14 -9.89 4.85
CA ASN A 11 2.37 -11.16 4.16
C ASN A 11 3.69 -11.08 3.37
N LEU A 12 4.80 -11.10 4.09
CA LEU A 12 6.14 -11.00 3.50
C LEU A 12 6.40 -12.08 2.44
N ARG A 13 5.82 -13.29 2.60
CA ARG A 13 6.03 -14.40 1.68
C ARG A 13 5.51 -14.08 0.27
N SER A 14 4.28 -13.56 0.16
CA SER A 14 3.70 -13.23 -1.14
C SER A 14 4.47 -12.11 -1.84
N VAL A 15 4.87 -11.08 -1.10
CA VAL A 15 5.69 -9.97 -1.64
C VAL A 15 7.04 -10.47 -2.12
N LYS A 16 7.74 -11.30 -1.32
CA LYS A 16 9.02 -11.92 -1.71
C LYS A 16 8.88 -12.74 -2.99
N ASN A 17 7.86 -13.59 -3.08
CA ASN A 17 7.62 -14.41 -4.26
C ASN A 17 7.37 -13.56 -5.52
N ALA A 18 6.63 -12.46 -5.39
CA ALA A 18 6.38 -11.55 -6.50
C ALA A 18 7.69 -10.85 -6.97
N LEU A 19 8.51 -10.38 -6.04
CA LEU A 19 9.82 -9.79 -6.37
C LEU A 19 10.80 -10.81 -6.97
N GLN A 20 10.78 -12.06 -6.50
CA GLN A 20 11.59 -13.13 -7.08
C GLN A 20 11.21 -13.42 -8.53
N ARG A 21 9.91 -13.46 -8.87
CA ARG A 21 9.47 -13.62 -10.26
C ARG A 21 9.94 -12.48 -11.16
N LEU A 22 10.02 -11.26 -10.61
CA LEU A 22 10.54 -10.08 -11.31
C LEU A 22 12.08 -10.03 -11.37
N GLY A 23 12.78 -11.01 -10.80
CA GLY A 23 14.26 -11.04 -10.75
C GLY A 23 14.86 -9.91 -9.91
N ALA A 24 14.09 -9.32 -9.00
CA ALA A 24 14.55 -8.19 -8.20
C ALA A 24 15.43 -8.63 -7.02
N ASP A 25 16.50 -7.88 -6.76
CA ASP A 25 17.31 -8.03 -5.56
C ASP A 25 16.67 -7.31 -4.37
N PHE A 26 16.38 -8.04 -3.28
CA PHE A 26 15.72 -7.50 -2.10
C PHE A 26 16.24 -8.07 -0.79
N GLN A 27 16.05 -7.30 0.27
CA GLN A 27 16.33 -7.71 1.65
C GLN A 27 15.12 -7.39 2.55
N VAL A 28 14.70 -8.36 3.37
CA VAL A 28 13.74 -8.13 4.46
C VAL A 28 14.51 -7.64 5.68
N THR A 29 14.13 -6.50 6.24
CA THR A 29 14.91 -5.87 7.31
C THR A 29 14.08 -4.91 8.16
N SER A 30 14.43 -4.78 9.42
CA SER A 30 14.04 -3.70 10.34
C SER A 30 15.19 -2.71 10.61
N ASP A 31 16.36 -2.92 10.03
CA ASP A 31 17.54 -2.07 10.20
C ASP A 31 17.37 -0.75 9.45
N ALA A 32 17.30 0.36 10.19
CA ALA A 32 17.17 1.70 9.66
C ALA A 32 18.29 2.08 8.68
N ALA A 33 19.51 1.62 8.90
CA ALA A 33 20.65 1.92 8.02
C ALA A 33 20.51 1.20 6.67
N VAL A 34 20.03 -0.03 6.66
CA VAL A 34 19.74 -0.79 5.44
C VAL A 34 18.58 -0.14 4.68
N ILE A 35 17.49 0.22 5.37
CA ILE A 35 16.31 0.88 4.78
C ILE A 35 16.72 2.19 4.10
N ARG A 36 17.51 3.04 4.76
CA ARG A 36 17.96 4.33 4.18
C ARG A 36 18.86 4.20 2.97
N ARG A 37 19.62 3.09 2.85
CA ARG A 37 20.52 2.86 1.71
C ARG A 37 19.86 2.14 0.54
N ALA A 38 18.65 1.62 0.73
CA ALA A 38 17.92 0.92 -0.32
C ALA A 38 17.56 1.87 -1.47
N ASP A 39 17.55 1.36 -2.70
CA ASP A 39 17.12 2.11 -3.88
C ASP A 39 15.62 2.32 -3.89
N ARG A 40 14.87 1.36 -3.33
CA ARG A 40 13.42 1.39 -3.16
C ARG A 40 13.01 0.69 -1.86
N VAL A 41 11.87 1.07 -1.32
CA VAL A 41 11.37 0.52 -0.07
C VAL A 41 9.93 0.02 -0.25
N LEU A 42 9.64 -1.17 0.24
CA LEU A 42 8.30 -1.71 0.36
C LEU A 42 7.88 -1.73 1.84
N LEU A 43 6.69 -1.22 2.11
CA LEU A 43 6.03 -1.26 3.41
C LEU A 43 4.77 -2.13 3.29
N PRO A 44 4.89 -3.46 3.33
CA PRO A 44 3.73 -4.34 3.30
C PRO A 44 3.02 -4.30 4.64
N GLY A 45 1.70 -4.45 4.64
CA GLY A 45 0.93 -4.55 5.86
C GLY A 45 -0.35 -5.35 5.66
N VAL A 46 -0.68 -6.20 6.62
CA VAL A 46 -1.98 -6.89 6.72
C VAL A 46 -2.46 -6.87 8.16
N GLY A 47 -3.77 -7.00 8.36
CA GLY A 47 -4.38 -7.02 9.68
C GLY A 47 -4.82 -5.63 10.13
N ASN A 48 -4.56 -5.25 11.37
CA ASN A 48 -5.11 -4.06 12.01
C ASN A 48 -4.18 -2.85 11.92
N CYS A 49 -4.69 -1.70 11.48
CA CYS A 49 -3.91 -0.46 11.30
C CYS A 49 -3.36 0.08 12.64
N GLY A 50 -4.16 0.04 13.71
CA GLY A 50 -3.70 0.46 15.04
C GLY A 50 -2.51 -0.36 15.53
N LYS A 51 -2.57 -1.70 15.37
CA LYS A 51 -1.44 -2.59 15.72
C LYS A 51 -0.22 -2.34 14.84
N ALA A 52 -0.43 -2.07 13.57
CA ALA A 52 0.65 -1.70 12.64
C ALA A 52 1.37 -0.42 13.09
N MET A 53 0.62 0.60 13.50
CA MET A 53 1.19 1.85 14.03
C MET A 53 1.94 1.64 15.35
N GLU A 54 1.42 0.79 16.25
CA GLU A 54 2.10 0.42 17.49
C GLU A 54 3.46 -0.23 17.19
N ASN A 55 3.49 -1.24 16.32
CA ASN A 55 4.72 -1.93 15.93
C ASN A 55 5.74 -1.00 15.25
N LEU A 56 5.30 -0.08 14.39
CA LEU A 56 6.16 0.94 13.78
C LEU A 56 6.76 1.91 14.79
N LYS A 57 5.99 2.28 15.83
CA LYS A 57 6.47 3.12 16.95
C LYS A 57 7.50 2.37 17.79
N GLU A 58 7.20 1.14 18.21
CA GLU A 58 8.10 0.29 19.00
C GLU A 58 9.43 0.04 18.29
N SER A 59 9.40 -0.11 16.96
CA SER A 59 10.58 -0.34 16.13
C SER A 59 11.34 0.95 15.78
N ASN A 60 10.88 2.14 16.21
CA ASN A 60 11.43 3.45 15.83
C ASN A 60 11.54 3.66 14.30
N LEU A 61 10.65 3.07 13.52
CA LEU A 61 10.69 3.14 12.05
C LEU A 61 9.92 4.34 11.47
N ILE A 62 9.03 4.97 12.23
CA ILE A 62 8.25 6.13 11.73
C ILE A 62 9.16 7.28 11.27
N PRO A 63 10.14 7.76 12.08
CA PRO A 63 11.06 8.79 11.60
C PRO A 63 11.88 8.36 10.40
N VAL A 64 12.30 7.08 10.36
CA VAL A 64 13.05 6.53 9.23
C VAL A 64 12.22 6.61 7.94
N ILE A 65 10.95 6.18 7.97
CA ILE A 65 10.05 6.22 6.82
C ILE A 65 9.82 7.66 6.35
N LYS A 66 9.55 8.60 7.26
CA LYS A 66 9.32 10.02 6.93
C LYS A 66 10.51 10.69 6.26
N ASP A 67 11.72 10.29 6.59
CA ASP A 67 12.96 10.86 6.05
C ASP A 67 13.38 10.26 4.71
N LEU A 68 12.72 9.19 4.24
CA LEU A 68 13.08 8.56 2.97
C LEU A 68 12.87 9.50 1.79
N ARG A 69 13.85 9.52 0.87
CA ARG A 69 13.82 10.27 -0.40
C ARG A 69 13.75 9.34 -1.61
N ARG A 70 13.94 8.06 -1.40
CA ARG A 70 13.80 7.00 -2.41
C ARG A 70 12.34 6.56 -2.50
N PRO A 71 11.89 6.01 -3.65
CA PRO A 71 10.52 5.55 -3.80
C PRO A 71 10.12 4.54 -2.72
N VAL A 72 8.96 4.78 -2.11
CA VAL A 72 8.35 3.92 -1.08
C VAL A 72 6.99 3.46 -1.58
N LEU A 73 6.68 2.16 -1.50
CA LEU A 73 5.35 1.62 -1.80
C LEU A 73 4.76 0.94 -0.57
N GLY A 74 3.69 1.51 -0.02
CA GLY A 74 2.85 0.89 0.98
C GLY A 74 1.80 -0.02 0.34
N ILE A 75 1.63 -1.25 0.86
CA ILE A 75 0.64 -2.20 0.36
C ILE A 75 -0.40 -2.47 1.44
N CYS A 76 -1.67 -2.26 1.12
CA CYS A 76 -2.84 -2.45 1.99
C CYS A 76 -2.71 -1.65 3.29
N VAL A 77 -2.56 -2.30 4.46
CA VAL A 77 -2.32 -1.59 5.73
C VAL A 77 -1.04 -0.74 5.66
N GLY A 78 -0.04 -1.13 4.87
CA GLY A 78 1.15 -0.31 4.62
C GLY A 78 0.84 1.04 3.94
N MET A 79 -0.16 1.11 3.08
CA MET A 79 -0.69 2.38 2.57
C MET A 79 -1.45 3.13 3.65
N GLN A 80 -2.31 2.45 4.41
CA GLN A 80 -3.17 3.06 5.41
C GLN A 80 -2.39 3.74 6.54
N VAL A 81 -1.29 3.12 7.01
CA VAL A 81 -0.42 3.75 8.04
C VAL A 81 0.28 5.01 7.55
N MET A 82 0.37 5.23 6.24
CA MET A 82 0.92 6.47 5.67
C MET A 82 -0.13 7.58 5.52
N CYS A 83 -1.43 7.32 5.73
CA CYS A 83 -2.49 8.32 5.75
C CYS A 83 -2.42 9.20 7.01
N ARG A 84 -3.36 10.14 7.19
CA ARG A 84 -3.44 11.01 8.38
C ARG A 84 -3.83 10.26 9.64
N ASP A 85 -4.88 9.46 9.54
CA ASP A 85 -5.48 8.71 10.65
C ASP A 85 -6.26 7.49 10.14
N SER A 86 -6.63 6.62 11.07
CA SER A 86 -7.46 5.46 10.80
C SER A 86 -8.50 5.26 11.89
N GLU A 87 -9.76 5.01 11.50
CA GLU A 87 -10.80 4.54 12.40
C GLU A 87 -10.49 3.14 12.95
N GLU A 88 -9.73 2.33 12.21
CA GLU A 88 -9.25 1.05 12.71
C GLU A 88 -8.19 1.25 13.80
N GLY A 89 -8.62 1.09 15.05
CA GLY A 89 -7.81 1.37 16.22
C GLY A 89 -7.84 2.83 16.67
N ASN A 90 -8.64 3.68 16.03
CA ASN A 90 -8.78 5.11 16.35
C ASN A 90 -7.41 5.78 16.55
N VAL A 91 -6.55 5.68 15.53
CA VAL A 91 -5.12 6.01 15.64
C VAL A 91 -4.70 7.10 14.67
N ALA A 92 -3.86 8.04 15.15
CA ALA A 92 -3.11 8.92 14.26
C ALA A 92 -2.01 8.13 13.55
N CYS A 93 -1.97 8.22 12.22
CA CYS A 93 -1.01 7.55 11.37
C CYS A 93 0.22 8.41 11.05
N ILE A 94 1.02 8.05 10.06
CA ILE A 94 2.29 8.75 9.74
C ILE A 94 2.03 10.15 9.17
N GLY A 95 0.92 10.33 8.44
CA GLY A 95 0.51 11.64 7.89
C GLY A 95 1.31 12.07 6.67
N LEU A 96 1.62 11.13 5.78
CA LEU A 96 2.26 11.39 4.48
C LEU A 96 1.24 11.71 3.40
N PHE A 97 0.13 10.93 3.34
CA PHE A 97 -0.99 11.19 2.43
C PHE A 97 -2.07 12.02 3.10
N ASP A 98 -2.68 12.93 2.37
CA ASP A 98 -3.81 13.76 2.84
C ASP A 98 -5.15 12.99 2.79
N ALA A 99 -5.13 11.76 3.26
CA ALA A 99 -6.25 10.83 3.28
C ALA A 99 -6.57 10.38 4.70
N HIS A 100 -7.85 10.07 4.93
CA HIS A 100 -8.36 9.48 6.16
C HIS A 100 -8.84 8.06 5.89
N VAL A 101 -8.49 7.12 6.76
CA VAL A 101 -8.94 5.73 6.65
C VAL A 101 -10.24 5.54 7.43
N ARG A 102 -11.30 5.12 6.72
CA ARG A 102 -12.66 4.97 7.22
C ARG A 102 -13.15 3.55 7.09
N GLN A 103 -14.09 3.15 7.93
CA GLN A 103 -14.73 1.83 7.86
C GLN A 103 -15.79 1.82 6.77
N PHE A 104 -15.89 0.71 6.02
CA PHE A 104 -17.04 0.50 5.15
C PHE A 104 -18.30 0.21 5.99
N GLU A 105 -19.41 0.78 5.58
CA GLU A 105 -20.72 0.42 6.12
C GLU A 105 -21.27 -0.79 5.37
N ALA A 106 -21.60 -1.85 6.11
CA ALA A 106 -22.22 -3.04 5.53
C ALA A 106 -23.71 -2.73 5.22
N THR A 107 -24.13 -3.07 4.01
CA THR A 107 -25.54 -2.97 3.57
C THR A 107 -25.99 -4.29 2.93
N ALA A 108 -27.22 -4.37 2.46
CA ALA A 108 -27.70 -5.55 1.71
C ALA A 108 -26.85 -5.82 0.44
N GLU A 109 -26.26 -4.77 -0.14
CA GLU A 109 -25.52 -4.81 -1.40
C GLU A 109 -24.00 -4.74 -1.20
N VAL A 110 -23.53 -4.21 -0.06
CA VAL A 110 -22.12 -3.99 0.26
C VAL A 110 -21.68 -4.91 1.38
N LYS A 111 -20.90 -5.93 1.01
CA LYS A 111 -20.33 -6.87 1.99
C LYS A 111 -19.05 -6.30 2.59
N VAL A 112 -18.91 -6.40 3.90
CA VAL A 112 -17.69 -6.06 4.64
C VAL A 112 -17.20 -7.31 5.36
N PRO A 113 -15.93 -7.71 5.18
CA PRO A 113 -14.88 -7.05 4.39
C PRO A 113 -15.10 -7.11 2.86
N HIS A 114 -14.53 -6.14 2.14
CA HIS A 114 -14.34 -6.17 0.69
C HIS A 114 -13.27 -7.21 0.36
N VAL A 115 -13.67 -8.37 -0.13
CA VAL A 115 -12.78 -9.50 -0.45
C VAL A 115 -13.02 -9.95 -1.87
N GLY A 116 -11.95 -10.03 -2.66
CA GLY A 116 -12.01 -10.54 -4.02
C GLY A 116 -11.43 -9.57 -5.05
N TRP A 117 -11.76 -9.84 -6.31
CA TRP A 117 -11.30 -9.07 -7.46
C TRP A 117 -12.26 -7.92 -7.74
N ASN A 118 -11.70 -6.72 -7.95
CA ASN A 118 -12.48 -5.54 -8.30
C ASN A 118 -11.69 -4.65 -9.27
N GLN A 119 -12.40 -3.79 -9.98
CA GLN A 119 -11.85 -2.99 -11.07
C GLN A 119 -11.17 -1.71 -10.58
N LEU A 120 -10.07 -1.37 -11.24
CA LEU A 120 -9.41 -0.08 -11.12
C LEU A 120 -10.01 0.94 -12.10
N GLY A 121 -10.19 2.18 -11.64
CA GLY A 121 -10.59 3.33 -12.45
C GLY A 121 -9.69 4.52 -12.19
N ASN A 122 -9.79 5.53 -13.08
CA ASN A 122 -9.07 6.81 -12.94
C ASN A 122 -7.57 6.66 -12.71
N LEU A 123 -6.92 5.83 -13.55
CA LEU A 123 -5.51 5.51 -13.42
C LEU A 123 -4.62 6.68 -13.83
N GLU A 124 -3.76 7.11 -12.94
CA GLU A 124 -2.80 8.18 -13.18
C GLU A 124 -1.37 7.77 -12.78
N LYS A 125 -0.40 8.55 -13.27
CA LYS A 125 1.03 8.44 -12.93
C LYS A 125 1.73 7.18 -13.45
N ALA A 126 3.04 7.15 -13.23
CA ALA A 126 3.94 6.12 -13.73
C ALA A 126 3.64 4.72 -13.18
N LEU A 127 3.07 4.64 -11.96
CA LEU A 127 2.72 3.37 -11.32
C LEU A 127 1.77 2.51 -12.17
N PHE A 128 0.87 3.15 -12.94
CA PHE A 128 -0.14 2.47 -13.77
C PHE A 128 0.21 2.50 -15.27
N LYS A 129 1.46 2.73 -15.63
CA LYS A 129 1.89 2.68 -17.04
C LYS A 129 1.61 1.29 -17.63
N ASP A 130 0.95 1.27 -18.79
CA ASP A 130 0.53 0.04 -19.50
C ASP A 130 -0.41 -0.86 -18.66
N VAL A 131 -1.24 -0.25 -17.81
CA VAL A 131 -2.38 -0.85 -17.11
C VAL A 131 -3.65 -0.17 -17.57
N ASP A 132 -4.61 -0.96 -18.07
CA ASP A 132 -5.87 -0.44 -18.59
C ASP A 132 -6.86 -0.14 -17.45
N SER A 133 -7.64 0.93 -17.62
CA SER A 133 -8.80 1.19 -16.76
C SER A 133 -9.80 0.02 -16.87
N GLY A 134 -10.35 -0.41 -15.75
CA GLY A 134 -11.19 -1.63 -15.69
C GLY A 134 -10.38 -2.90 -15.40
N SER A 135 -9.06 -2.85 -15.34
CA SER A 135 -8.24 -4.00 -14.90
C SER A 135 -8.62 -4.44 -13.50
N PHE A 136 -8.66 -5.77 -13.29
CA PHE A 136 -8.99 -6.36 -12.00
C PHE A 136 -7.75 -6.53 -11.12
N VAL A 137 -7.90 -6.18 -9.84
CA VAL A 137 -6.90 -6.39 -8.78
C VAL A 137 -7.56 -7.01 -7.54
N TYR A 138 -6.76 -7.63 -6.68
CA TYR A 138 -7.25 -8.36 -5.51
C TYR A 138 -7.28 -7.49 -4.26
N TYR A 139 -8.43 -7.47 -3.60
CA TYR A 139 -8.70 -6.76 -2.34
C TYR A 139 -9.00 -7.71 -1.18
N VAL A 140 -8.63 -7.33 0.02
CA VAL A 140 -9.06 -7.92 1.29
C VAL A 140 -8.93 -6.87 2.39
N HIS A 141 -10.00 -6.09 2.62
CA HIS A 141 -9.98 -5.00 3.62
C HIS A 141 -11.40 -4.62 4.08
N SER A 142 -11.51 -4.08 5.30
CA SER A 142 -12.74 -3.54 5.87
C SER A 142 -12.72 -2.01 5.99
N TYR A 143 -11.54 -1.41 5.79
CA TYR A 143 -11.30 0.03 5.87
C TYR A 143 -10.69 0.52 4.57
N TYR A 144 -10.99 1.75 4.18
CA TYR A 144 -10.57 2.37 2.93
C TYR A 144 -10.05 3.79 3.16
N ALA A 145 -9.12 4.25 2.35
CA ALA A 145 -8.74 5.66 2.28
C ALA A 145 -9.77 6.42 1.44
N ASN A 146 -10.32 7.53 1.98
CA ASN A 146 -11.22 8.40 1.24
C ASN A 146 -10.53 9.02 0.02
N LEU A 147 -11.30 9.57 -0.91
CA LEU A 147 -10.76 10.36 -2.01
C LEU A 147 -10.10 11.63 -1.49
N CYS A 148 -8.95 11.96 -2.03
CA CYS A 148 -8.16 13.14 -1.67
C CYS A 148 -7.29 13.60 -2.86
N PRO A 149 -6.58 14.74 -2.77
CA PRO A 149 -5.69 15.22 -3.83
C PRO A 149 -4.57 14.24 -4.22
N ASP A 150 -4.18 13.34 -3.32
CA ASP A 150 -3.14 12.34 -3.55
C ASP A 150 -3.65 11.08 -4.28
N THR A 151 -4.97 10.98 -4.55
CA THR A 151 -5.57 9.82 -5.22
C THR A 151 -5.09 9.69 -6.67
N ILE A 152 -4.54 8.53 -7.03
CA ILE A 152 -4.05 8.23 -8.39
C ILE A 152 -4.72 7.01 -9.03
N ALA A 153 -5.59 6.33 -8.31
CA ALA A 153 -6.50 5.31 -8.82
C ALA A 153 -7.69 5.16 -7.88
N THR A 154 -8.83 4.76 -8.42
CA THR A 154 -10.07 4.58 -7.66
C THR A 154 -10.65 3.20 -7.87
N THR A 155 -11.48 2.76 -6.91
CA THR A 155 -12.32 1.55 -7.02
C THR A 155 -13.67 1.81 -6.36
N GLN A 156 -14.73 1.21 -6.90
CA GLN A 156 -16.09 1.29 -6.39
C GLN A 156 -16.44 0.05 -5.55
N HIS A 157 -16.84 0.27 -4.30
CA HIS A 157 -17.41 -0.78 -3.43
C HIS A 157 -18.41 -0.13 -2.46
N GLY A 158 -19.67 -0.08 -2.86
CA GLY A 158 -20.68 0.76 -2.22
C GLY A 158 -20.45 2.26 -2.47
N LEU A 159 -19.27 2.74 -2.20
CA LEU A 159 -18.78 4.09 -2.48
C LEU A 159 -17.49 4.04 -3.31
N LEU A 160 -17.10 5.18 -3.86
CA LEU A 160 -15.82 5.34 -4.56
C LEU A 160 -14.74 5.68 -3.54
N PHE A 161 -13.61 4.96 -3.57
CA PHE A 161 -12.50 5.15 -2.64
C PHE A 161 -11.14 5.17 -3.36
N SER A 162 -10.10 5.62 -2.67
CA SER A 162 -8.73 5.63 -3.17
C SER A 162 -8.15 4.22 -3.23
N ALA A 163 -8.08 3.65 -4.43
CA ALA A 163 -7.41 2.36 -4.68
C ALA A 163 -5.89 2.49 -4.60
N ALA A 164 -5.36 3.68 -4.96
CA ALA A 164 -3.95 4.01 -4.82
C ALA A 164 -3.76 5.49 -4.55
N LEU A 165 -2.69 5.80 -3.82
CA LEU A 165 -2.29 7.13 -3.41
C LEU A 165 -0.84 7.41 -3.86
N LYS A 166 -0.53 8.71 -4.11
CA LYS A 166 0.84 9.17 -4.38
C LYS A 166 1.05 10.59 -3.85
N TYR A 167 2.08 10.76 -3.05
CA TYR A 167 2.60 12.06 -2.63
C TYR A 167 4.13 12.03 -2.66
N GLU A 168 4.76 12.97 -3.36
CA GLU A 168 6.22 13.02 -3.58
C GLU A 168 6.78 11.66 -4.06
N ASN A 169 7.65 11.03 -3.26
CA ASN A 169 8.24 9.72 -3.51
C ASN A 169 7.46 8.56 -2.86
N PHE A 170 6.36 8.85 -2.18
CA PHE A 170 5.52 7.84 -1.53
C PHE A 170 4.37 7.42 -2.43
N TYR A 171 4.18 6.11 -2.53
CA TYR A 171 3.11 5.44 -3.24
C TYR A 171 2.38 4.50 -2.28
N GLY A 172 1.10 4.28 -2.50
CA GLY A 172 0.31 3.32 -1.75
C GLY A 172 -0.71 2.62 -2.63
N THR A 173 -0.96 1.34 -2.38
CA THR A 173 -2.06 0.59 -2.99
C THR A 173 -2.91 -0.04 -1.90
N GLN A 174 -4.25 0.08 -1.99
CA GLN A 174 -5.17 -0.61 -1.10
C GLN A 174 -5.28 -2.09 -1.46
N PHE A 175 -5.22 -2.40 -2.74
CA PHE A 175 -5.15 -3.78 -3.23
C PHE A 175 -3.75 -4.38 -3.02
N HIS A 176 -3.68 -5.69 -3.19
CA HIS A 176 -2.45 -6.47 -3.10
C HIS A 176 -1.87 -6.72 -4.50
N PRO A 177 -0.92 -5.92 -5.01
CA PRO A 177 -0.35 -6.18 -6.33
C PRO A 177 0.34 -7.55 -6.41
N GLU A 178 0.94 -8.02 -5.31
CA GLU A 178 1.58 -9.34 -5.21
C GLU A 178 0.60 -10.52 -5.34
N LYS A 179 -0.73 -10.25 -5.31
CA LYS A 179 -1.82 -11.22 -5.48
C LYS A 179 -2.71 -10.92 -6.68
N SER A 180 -2.38 -9.92 -7.49
CA SER A 180 -3.22 -9.41 -8.57
C SER A 180 -2.79 -9.89 -9.96
N GLY A 181 -2.16 -11.06 -10.07
CA GLY A 181 -1.77 -11.67 -11.34
C GLY A 181 -0.87 -10.75 -12.18
N ASP A 182 -1.05 -10.79 -13.50
CA ASP A 182 -0.22 -10.03 -14.47
C ASP A 182 -0.36 -8.52 -14.28
N VAL A 183 -1.56 -8.04 -13.95
CA VAL A 183 -1.82 -6.62 -13.66
C VAL A 183 -0.99 -6.17 -12.45
N GLY A 184 -1.02 -6.95 -11.37
CA GLY A 184 -0.24 -6.67 -10.18
C GLY A 184 1.26 -6.74 -10.41
N GLU A 185 1.72 -7.69 -11.22
CA GLU A 185 3.12 -7.82 -11.61
C GLU A 185 3.58 -6.63 -12.45
N ARG A 186 2.73 -6.13 -13.39
CA ARG A 186 2.99 -4.89 -14.14
C ARG A 186 3.11 -3.69 -13.22
N ILE A 187 2.22 -3.53 -12.24
CA ILE A 187 2.25 -2.44 -11.25
C ILE A 187 3.54 -2.49 -10.42
N LEU A 188 3.92 -3.67 -9.91
CA LEU A 188 5.18 -3.84 -9.18
C LEU A 188 6.39 -3.52 -10.07
N LYS A 189 6.41 -3.99 -11.31
CA LYS A 189 7.46 -3.67 -12.26
C LYS A 189 7.56 -2.16 -12.52
N ASN A 190 6.43 -1.48 -12.71
CA ASN A 190 6.42 -0.03 -12.86
C ASN A 190 6.98 0.68 -11.62
N PHE A 191 6.63 0.23 -10.42
CA PHE A 191 7.22 0.76 -9.20
C PHE A 191 8.75 0.58 -9.18
N LEU A 192 9.25 -0.57 -9.65
CA LEU A 192 10.69 -0.87 -9.65
C LEU A 192 11.49 -0.12 -10.72
N GLU A 193 10.87 0.27 -11.82
CA GLU A 193 11.58 0.81 -12.98
C GLU A 193 11.29 2.29 -13.25
N ARG A 194 10.11 2.79 -12.86
CA ARG A 194 9.58 4.08 -13.32
C ARG A 194 9.22 5.08 -12.22
N CYS A 195 9.14 4.61 -10.97
CA CYS A 195 8.80 5.45 -9.82
C CYS A 195 10.04 5.93 -9.07
#